data_28fc9da04b2d0d17e2be432b4407f244
#
_entry.id   28fc9da04b2d0d17e2be432b4407f244
#
_cell.length_a   1.000
_cell.length_b   1.000
_cell.length_c   1.000
_cell.angle_alpha   90.00
_cell.angle_beta   90.00
_cell.angle_gamma   90.00
#
_symmetry.space_group_name_H-M   'P 1'
#
loop_
_entity.id
_entity.type
_entity.pdbx_description
1 polymer ?
#
loop_
_entity_poly.entity_id
_entity_poly.type
_entity_poly.pdbx_seq_one_letter_code
_entity_poly.pdbx_strand_id
1 'polypeptide(L)'
;AKVILRKIYIDGVESMQEHLIVTLDGTDYLVEPGTNLLEFIKSRDTFVPSICYNESMGPIQTCDTCMVEIDGKVERACSTVVDRPMSVNTQNKRVKASQKEALDRILEKHMLYCTVCDYNNGDCEIHNAMDAWGLQEQSYEYKTKPYEKDYGPFYRYDPDQCILCGRCVEACQDVEVNETLSIDWDREHPRVIWDNDVPINESSCVSCGQCATVCPCNAMMEVNMEGNAGYLTDTEPGSLAAMIDLTKKAEPGDGLLFAVSDSEAEMRKERINKTKTVCTYCGVGCSFDVWTKDREILKVQPSHDSPANKISTCVKGKFSWGHINSDQRLTKPLVRKNGEFHEVEWEEALDVIE
;
A
#
# COMPACT_ATOMS: atom_id res chain seq x y z
N ALA A 1 -23.62 -1.08 -33.47
CA ALA A 1 -22.99 -1.73 -32.31
C ALA A 1 -22.13 -2.89 -32.83
N LYS A 2 -20.79 -2.85 -32.60
CA LYS A 2 -19.92 -3.94 -33.02
C LYS A 2 -19.72 -4.88 -31.81
N VAL A 3 -20.59 -5.88 -31.70
CA VAL A 3 -20.42 -7.05 -30.85
C VAL A 3 -19.73 -8.11 -31.71
N ILE A 4 -18.63 -8.69 -31.21
CA ILE A 4 -17.91 -9.76 -31.88
C ILE A 4 -18.08 -11.03 -31.06
N LEU A 5 -18.62 -12.08 -31.67
CA LEU A 5 -18.70 -13.41 -31.07
C LEU A 5 -17.39 -14.16 -31.39
N ARG A 6 -16.67 -14.58 -30.35
CA ARG A 6 -15.45 -15.35 -30.43
C ARG A 6 -15.71 -16.80 -30.01
N LYS A 7 -15.26 -17.75 -30.80
CA LYS A 7 -15.26 -19.17 -30.41
C LYS A 7 -14.18 -19.40 -29.37
N ILE A 8 -14.56 -19.95 -28.21
CA ILE A 8 -13.64 -20.42 -27.19
C ILE A 8 -13.93 -21.90 -26.90
N TYR A 9 -12.94 -22.63 -26.45
CA TYR A 9 -13.07 -24.03 -26.03
C TYR A 9 -12.78 -24.09 -24.52
N ILE A 10 -13.78 -24.47 -23.73
CA ILE A 10 -13.62 -24.73 -22.30
C ILE A 10 -13.89 -26.23 -22.10
N ASP A 11 -12.91 -26.96 -21.58
CA ASP A 11 -12.98 -28.42 -21.35
C ASP A 11 -13.45 -29.23 -22.55
N GLY A 12 -13.03 -28.79 -23.79
CA GLY A 12 -13.40 -29.45 -25.03
C GLY A 12 -14.80 -29.10 -25.56
N VAL A 13 -15.53 -28.21 -24.89
CA VAL A 13 -16.85 -27.74 -25.36
C VAL A 13 -16.69 -26.40 -26.07
N GLU A 14 -17.20 -26.33 -27.32
CA GLU A 14 -17.24 -25.09 -28.10
C GLU A 14 -18.28 -24.13 -27.47
N SER A 15 -17.85 -22.93 -27.07
CA SER A 15 -18.70 -21.84 -26.57
C SER A 15 -18.48 -20.59 -27.41
N MET A 16 -19.52 -19.78 -27.57
CA MET A 16 -19.47 -18.47 -28.20
C MET A 16 -19.45 -17.40 -27.13
N GLN A 17 -18.33 -16.71 -26.97
CA GLN A 17 -18.21 -15.63 -26.02
C GLN A 17 -18.39 -14.29 -26.71
N GLU A 18 -19.24 -13.46 -26.14
CA GLU A 18 -19.44 -12.09 -26.58
C GLU A 18 -18.27 -11.21 -26.16
N HIS A 19 -17.76 -10.42 -27.10
CA HIS A 19 -16.74 -9.41 -26.82
C HIS A 19 -17.22 -8.05 -27.34
N LEU A 20 -16.91 -7.03 -26.58
CA LEU A 20 -17.16 -5.64 -26.92
C LEU A 20 -15.89 -4.97 -27.43
N ILE A 21 -16.03 -4.05 -28.38
CA ILE A 21 -14.89 -3.26 -28.82
C ILE A 21 -14.71 -2.06 -27.90
N VAL A 22 -13.54 -1.99 -27.27
CA VAL A 22 -13.07 -0.81 -26.55
C VAL A 22 -11.93 -0.19 -27.34
N THR A 23 -12.12 1.03 -27.80
CA THR A 23 -11.05 1.80 -28.46
C THR A 23 -10.30 2.58 -27.39
N LEU A 24 -9.11 2.12 -26.99
CA LEU A 24 -8.25 2.78 -26.01
C LEU A 24 -7.16 3.57 -26.72
N ASP A 25 -7.16 4.90 -26.54
CA ASP A 25 -6.20 5.85 -27.14
C ASP A 25 -5.98 5.61 -28.65
N GLY A 26 -7.07 5.29 -29.36
CA GLY A 26 -7.08 5.05 -30.81
C GLY A 26 -6.81 3.60 -31.24
N THR A 27 -6.57 2.69 -30.32
CA THR A 27 -6.36 1.26 -30.61
C THR A 27 -7.57 0.44 -30.15
N ASP A 28 -8.07 -0.43 -31.06
CA ASP A 28 -9.23 -1.27 -30.79
C ASP A 28 -8.82 -2.58 -30.08
N TYR A 29 -9.55 -2.90 -29.01
CA TYR A 29 -9.39 -4.13 -28.23
C TYR A 29 -10.71 -4.87 -28.09
N LEU A 30 -10.64 -6.19 -28.07
CA LEU A 30 -11.76 -7.06 -27.72
C LEU A 30 -11.76 -7.28 -26.20
N VAL A 31 -12.84 -6.88 -25.52
CA VAL A 31 -12.97 -6.93 -24.07
C VAL A 31 -14.23 -7.68 -23.70
N GLU A 32 -14.17 -8.51 -22.70
CA GLU A 32 -15.33 -9.23 -22.17
C GLU A 32 -16.31 -8.27 -21.50
N PRO A 33 -17.63 -8.40 -21.75
CA PRO A 33 -18.63 -7.66 -20.98
C PRO A 33 -18.47 -7.91 -19.48
N GLY A 34 -18.65 -6.86 -18.67
CA GLY A 34 -18.47 -6.96 -17.23
C GLY A 34 -17.05 -6.66 -16.72
N THR A 35 -16.08 -6.49 -17.61
CA THR A 35 -14.70 -6.13 -17.23
C THR A 35 -14.66 -4.72 -16.62
N ASN A 36 -13.95 -4.55 -15.50
CA ASN A 36 -13.67 -3.23 -14.94
C ASN A 36 -12.75 -2.45 -15.90
N LEU A 37 -13.14 -1.22 -16.23
CA LEU A 37 -12.42 -0.42 -17.23
C LEU A 37 -11.00 -0.06 -16.78
N LEU A 38 -10.81 0.27 -15.49
CA LEU A 38 -9.48 0.61 -14.97
C LEU A 38 -8.52 -0.60 -15.05
N GLU A 39 -8.99 -1.79 -14.68
CA GLU A 39 -8.19 -3.01 -14.75
C GLU A 39 -7.85 -3.37 -16.20
N PHE A 40 -8.80 -3.20 -17.10
CA PHE A 40 -8.54 -3.35 -18.53
C PHE A 40 -7.44 -2.39 -19.01
N ILE A 41 -7.53 -1.09 -18.65
CA ILE A 41 -6.53 -0.08 -19.03
C ILE A 41 -5.13 -0.47 -18.48
N LYS A 42 -5.06 -0.85 -17.21
CA LYS A 42 -3.80 -1.30 -16.57
C LYS A 42 -3.23 -2.54 -17.24
N SER A 43 -4.07 -3.47 -17.68
CA SER A 43 -3.63 -4.69 -18.39
C SER A 43 -3.01 -4.41 -19.79
N ARG A 44 -3.08 -3.16 -20.26
CA ARG A 44 -2.47 -2.68 -21.51
C ARG A 44 -1.24 -1.80 -21.26
N ASP A 45 -0.62 -1.93 -20.09
CA ASP A 45 0.54 -1.14 -19.66
C ASP A 45 0.31 0.38 -19.78
N THR A 46 -0.97 0.80 -19.72
CA THR A 46 -1.35 2.21 -19.76
C THR A 46 -1.52 2.72 -18.34
N PHE A 47 -0.67 3.67 -17.97
CA PHE A 47 -0.72 4.26 -16.64
C PHE A 47 -1.89 5.24 -16.50
N VAL A 48 -2.74 4.97 -15.52
CA VAL A 48 -3.78 5.87 -15.02
C VAL A 48 -3.69 5.89 -13.49
N PRO A 49 -3.49 7.04 -12.84
CA PRO A 49 -3.44 7.12 -11.38
C PRO A 49 -4.75 6.57 -10.79
N SER A 50 -4.67 5.82 -9.69
CA SER A 50 -5.87 5.19 -9.12
C SER A 50 -5.73 4.96 -7.61
N ILE A 51 -5.39 6.03 -6.88
CA ILE A 51 -4.90 5.98 -5.49
C ILE A 51 -5.89 5.37 -4.50
N CYS A 52 -7.20 5.61 -4.62
CA CYS A 52 -8.17 4.99 -3.72
C CYS A 52 -8.67 3.61 -4.18
N TYR A 53 -8.30 3.17 -5.39
CA TYR A 53 -8.72 1.87 -5.91
C TYR A 53 -7.79 0.76 -5.41
N ASN A 54 -8.38 -0.34 -5.00
CA ASN A 54 -7.66 -1.58 -4.73
C ASN A 54 -8.45 -2.75 -5.34
N GLU A 55 -7.79 -3.61 -6.08
CA GLU A 55 -8.42 -4.73 -6.81
C GLU A 55 -9.28 -5.63 -5.89
N SER A 56 -8.81 -5.88 -4.68
CA SER A 56 -9.50 -6.74 -3.71
C SER A 56 -10.69 -6.09 -3.02
N MET A 57 -10.78 -4.75 -3.05
CA MET A 57 -11.86 -3.98 -2.40
C MET A 57 -12.78 -3.28 -3.42
N GLY A 58 -12.30 -3.14 -4.67
CA GLY A 58 -13.01 -2.42 -5.71
C GLY A 58 -12.91 -0.89 -5.61
N PRO A 59 -13.84 -0.15 -6.24
CA PRO A 59 -13.79 1.29 -6.35
C PRO A 59 -14.35 2.00 -5.13
N ILE A 60 -13.51 2.67 -4.33
CA ILE A 60 -13.94 3.51 -3.19
C ILE A 60 -14.43 4.89 -3.65
N GLN A 61 -13.94 5.38 -4.80
CA GLN A 61 -14.39 6.60 -5.49
C GLN A 61 -14.17 7.92 -4.74
N THR A 62 -13.16 8.01 -3.89
CA THR A 62 -12.86 9.19 -3.07
C THR A 62 -11.79 10.12 -3.65
N CYS A 63 -10.92 9.62 -4.56
CA CYS A 63 -9.73 10.37 -4.98
C CYS A 63 -9.84 11.07 -6.32
N ASP A 64 -10.69 10.62 -7.25
CA ASP A 64 -10.86 11.13 -8.63
C ASP A 64 -9.59 11.08 -9.51
N THR A 65 -8.55 10.37 -9.09
CA THR A 65 -7.29 10.32 -9.88
C THR A 65 -7.43 9.45 -11.13
N CYS A 66 -8.39 8.52 -11.18
CA CYS A 66 -8.60 7.59 -12.29
C CYS A 66 -9.51 8.13 -13.41
N MET A 67 -9.65 9.46 -13.52
CA MET A 67 -10.48 10.06 -14.55
C MET A 67 -9.93 9.79 -15.94
N VAL A 68 -10.82 9.36 -16.86
CA VAL A 68 -10.56 9.15 -18.29
C VAL A 68 -11.71 9.72 -19.10
N GLU A 69 -11.51 9.98 -20.38
CA GLU A 69 -12.65 10.36 -21.24
C GLU A 69 -13.27 9.13 -21.89
N ILE A 70 -14.56 8.92 -21.69
CA ILE A 70 -15.37 7.84 -22.26
C ILE A 70 -16.45 8.46 -23.14
N ASP A 71 -16.41 8.19 -24.43
CA ASP A 71 -17.38 8.70 -25.41
C ASP A 71 -17.59 10.24 -25.30
N GLY A 72 -16.50 10.97 -25.05
CA GLY A 72 -16.49 12.45 -24.95
C GLY A 72 -16.84 13.02 -23.56
N LYS A 73 -17.07 12.16 -22.53
CA LYS A 73 -17.31 12.58 -21.15
C LYS A 73 -16.16 12.13 -20.24
N VAL A 74 -15.76 12.97 -19.31
CA VAL A 74 -14.72 12.62 -18.31
C VAL A 74 -15.40 11.92 -17.14
N GLU A 75 -15.05 10.66 -16.93
CA GLU A 75 -15.67 9.76 -15.94
C GLU A 75 -14.58 8.93 -15.21
N ARG A 76 -14.92 8.32 -14.06
CA ARG A 76 -14.02 7.47 -13.30
C ARG A 76 -13.86 6.08 -13.95
N ALA A 77 -12.65 5.71 -14.34
CA ALA A 77 -12.37 4.38 -14.86
C ALA A 77 -12.59 3.28 -13.82
N CYS A 78 -12.27 3.53 -12.53
CA CYS A 78 -12.36 2.52 -11.47
C CYS A 78 -13.79 2.01 -11.22
N SER A 79 -14.81 2.84 -11.44
CA SER A 79 -16.24 2.47 -11.25
C SER A 79 -16.98 2.20 -12.56
N THR A 80 -16.29 2.25 -13.70
CA THR A 80 -16.89 1.97 -15.00
C THR A 80 -16.69 0.52 -15.37
N VAL A 81 -17.77 -0.13 -15.80
CA VAL A 81 -17.79 -1.49 -16.31
C VAL A 81 -17.99 -1.46 -17.82
N VAL A 82 -17.28 -2.29 -18.54
CA VAL A 82 -17.43 -2.43 -19.99
C VAL A 82 -18.72 -3.20 -20.28
N ASP A 83 -19.81 -2.48 -20.54
CA ASP A 83 -21.16 -3.00 -20.85
C ASP A 83 -21.59 -2.75 -22.31
N ARG A 84 -20.84 -1.96 -23.05
CA ARG A 84 -21.07 -1.57 -24.44
C ARG A 84 -19.74 -1.26 -25.14
N PRO A 85 -19.71 -1.22 -26.48
CA PRO A 85 -18.58 -0.63 -27.19
C PRO A 85 -18.39 0.83 -26.76
N MET A 86 -17.13 1.21 -26.48
CA MET A 86 -16.81 2.56 -26.00
C MET A 86 -15.46 3.05 -26.53
N SER A 87 -15.32 4.36 -26.63
CA SER A 87 -14.06 5.03 -26.95
C SER A 87 -13.49 5.67 -25.68
N VAL A 88 -12.28 5.29 -25.31
CA VAL A 88 -11.61 5.72 -24.08
C VAL A 88 -10.33 6.47 -24.45
N ASN A 89 -10.17 7.66 -23.87
CA ASN A 89 -8.95 8.44 -24.01
C ASN A 89 -8.35 8.76 -22.64
N THR A 90 -7.09 8.41 -22.43
CA THR A 90 -6.36 8.59 -21.18
C THR A 90 -5.38 9.78 -21.20
N GLN A 91 -5.14 10.39 -22.37
CA GLN A 91 -4.03 11.31 -22.60
C GLN A 91 -4.45 12.74 -23.00
N ASN A 92 -5.71 12.98 -23.33
CA ASN A 92 -6.11 14.29 -23.81
C ASN A 92 -6.05 15.38 -22.71
N LYS A 93 -6.08 16.65 -23.11
CA LYS A 93 -5.92 17.79 -22.20
C LYS A 93 -6.99 17.83 -21.09
N ARG A 94 -8.23 17.42 -21.37
CA ARG A 94 -9.31 17.42 -20.37
C ARG A 94 -9.08 16.39 -19.29
N VAL A 95 -8.68 15.17 -19.69
CA VAL A 95 -8.32 14.09 -18.78
C VAL A 95 -7.14 14.50 -17.92
N LYS A 96 -6.08 14.98 -18.55
CA LYS A 96 -4.87 15.42 -17.83
C LYS A 96 -5.15 16.54 -16.83
N ALA A 97 -5.97 17.51 -17.20
CA ALA A 97 -6.38 18.58 -16.28
C ALA A 97 -7.17 18.04 -15.09
N SER A 98 -8.12 17.12 -15.32
CA SER A 98 -8.92 16.52 -14.25
C SER A 98 -8.10 15.67 -13.31
N GLN A 99 -7.19 14.84 -13.82
CA GLN A 99 -6.28 14.04 -13.00
C GLN A 99 -5.34 14.92 -12.18
N LYS A 100 -4.78 15.99 -12.79
CA LYS A 100 -3.91 16.93 -12.07
C LYS A 100 -4.65 17.61 -10.92
N GLU A 101 -5.86 18.10 -11.16
CA GLU A 101 -6.68 18.70 -10.11
C GLU A 101 -6.93 17.72 -8.95
N ALA A 102 -7.18 16.44 -9.27
CA ALA A 102 -7.36 15.40 -8.25
C ALA A 102 -6.07 15.14 -7.44
N LEU A 103 -4.91 15.12 -8.11
CA LEU A 103 -3.61 14.98 -7.44
C LEU A 103 -3.30 16.20 -6.57
N ASP A 104 -3.58 17.40 -7.05
CA ASP A 104 -3.40 18.64 -6.30
C ASP A 104 -4.23 18.62 -4.99
N ARG A 105 -5.50 18.17 -5.04
CA ARG A 105 -6.34 17.99 -3.82
C ARG A 105 -5.77 16.99 -2.84
N ILE A 106 -5.04 15.97 -3.31
CA ILE A 106 -4.36 15.02 -2.44
C ILE A 106 -3.18 15.70 -1.75
N LEU A 107 -2.40 16.49 -2.48
CA LEU A 107 -1.24 17.19 -1.95
C LEU A 107 -1.59 18.27 -0.92
N GLU A 108 -2.81 18.82 -0.93
CA GLU A 108 -3.28 19.67 0.17
C GLU A 108 -3.35 18.95 1.52
N LYS A 109 -3.43 17.63 1.52
CA LYS A 109 -3.61 16.78 2.70
C LYS A 109 -2.38 15.94 3.04
N HIS A 110 -1.42 15.87 2.15
CA HIS A 110 -0.25 15.00 2.28
C HIS A 110 1.02 15.81 2.07
N MET A 111 1.87 15.85 3.09
CA MET A 111 3.15 16.55 3.00
C MET A 111 4.18 15.70 2.27
N LEU A 112 4.85 16.29 1.29
CA LEU A 112 5.92 15.66 0.53
C LEU A 112 7.25 15.80 1.28
N TYR A 113 7.54 14.89 2.19
CA TYR A 113 8.88 14.69 2.76
C TYR A 113 9.49 13.35 2.33
N CYS A 114 9.32 13.03 1.06
CA CYS A 114 9.68 11.73 0.48
C CYS A 114 11.12 11.31 0.77
N THR A 115 12.05 12.25 0.75
CA THR A 115 13.48 12.02 1.03
C THR A 115 13.73 11.35 2.38
N VAL A 116 12.97 11.73 3.40
CA VAL A 116 13.14 11.20 4.77
C VAL A 116 12.01 10.25 5.18
N CYS A 117 11.17 9.86 4.26
CA CYS A 117 10.03 9.00 4.52
C CYS A 117 10.44 7.53 4.57
N ASP A 118 10.19 6.85 5.67
CA ASP A 118 10.47 5.42 5.84
C ASP A 118 9.56 4.52 4.99
N TYR A 119 8.41 5.00 4.56
CA TYR A 119 7.45 4.22 3.79
C TYR A 119 7.86 4.04 2.33
N ASN A 120 8.49 5.06 1.73
CA ASN A 120 8.80 5.06 0.30
C ASN A 120 10.00 4.16 -0.06
N ASN A 121 9.70 2.94 -0.44
CA ASN A 121 10.66 1.94 -0.91
C ASN A 121 10.35 1.50 -2.36
N GLY A 122 9.88 2.44 -3.18
CA GLY A 122 9.44 2.21 -4.56
C GLY A 122 7.98 1.75 -4.68
N ASP A 123 7.25 1.62 -3.58
CA ASP A 123 5.87 1.14 -3.52
C ASP A 123 4.86 2.17 -2.99
N CYS A 124 5.28 3.40 -2.74
CA CYS A 124 4.38 4.48 -2.36
C CYS A 124 3.55 4.94 -3.56
N GLU A 125 2.25 4.67 -3.54
CA GLU A 125 1.36 5.00 -4.67
C GLU A 125 1.23 6.51 -4.90
N ILE A 126 1.33 7.33 -3.84
CA ILE A 126 1.34 8.79 -3.97
C ILE A 126 2.59 9.25 -4.71
N HIS A 127 3.77 8.80 -4.26
CA HIS A 127 5.04 9.13 -4.90
C HIS A 127 5.03 8.71 -6.38
N ASN A 128 4.69 7.46 -6.66
CA ASN A 128 4.68 6.93 -8.02
C ASN A 128 3.70 7.67 -8.94
N ALA A 129 2.55 8.12 -8.41
CA ALA A 129 1.59 8.91 -9.16
C ALA A 129 2.12 10.32 -9.46
N MET A 130 2.82 10.95 -8.51
CA MET A 130 3.42 12.27 -8.70
C MET A 130 4.57 12.22 -9.71
N ASP A 131 5.44 11.22 -9.60
CA ASP A 131 6.55 11.00 -10.54
C ASP A 131 6.04 10.79 -11.97
N ALA A 132 5.10 9.88 -12.18
CA ALA A 132 4.50 9.63 -13.50
C ALA A 132 3.82 10.86 -14.12
N TRP A 133 3.45 11.84 -13.29
CA TRP A 133 2.89 13.11 -13.69
C TRP A 133 3.94 14.20 -13.87
N GLY A 134 5.19 13.97 -13.52
CA GLY A 134 6.25 14.97 -13.50
C GLY A 134 5.98 16.10 -12.51
N LEU A 135 5.23 15.82 -11.44
CA LEU A 135 4.98 16.76 -10.35
C LEU A 135 6.13 16.68 -9.36
N GLN A 136 7.05 17.61 -9.43
CA GLN A 136 8.25 17.66 -8.58
C GLN A 136 8.09 18.57 -7.36
N GLU A 137 7.02 19.35 -7.31
CA GLU A 137 6.79 20.34 -6.27
C GLU A 137 5.37 20.30 -5.74
N GLN A 138 5.24 20.58 -4.47
CA GLN A 138 3.95 20.81 -3.84
C GLN A 138 3.52 22.24 -4.12
N SER A 139 2.49 22.42 -4.96
CA SER A 139 1.99 23.73 -5.38
C SER A 139 1.15 24.45 -4.32
N TYR A 140 0.83 23.79 -3.24
CA TYR A 140 -0.08 24.28 -2.20
C TYR A 140 0.61 24.31 -0.83
N GLU A 141 0.25 25.32 -0.05
CA GLU A 141 0.59 25.35 1.36
C GLU A 141 -0.05 24.14 2.03
N TYR A 142 0.78 23.34 2.69
CA TYR A 142 0.31 22.19 3.43
C TYR A 142 -0.46 22.65 4.69
N LYS A 143 -1.66 22.12 4.84
CA LYS A 143 -2.49 22.40 6.03
C LYS A 143 -2.17 21.41 7.12
N THR A 144 -1.35 21.82 8.09
CA THR A 144 -1.07 21.03 9.30
C THR A 144 -2.38 20.74 10.03
N LYS A 145 -2.58 19.50 10.41
CA LYS A 145 -3.76 19.08 11.21
C LYS A 145 -3.41 19.12 12.70
N PRO A 146 -4.36 19.48 13.57
CA PRO A 146 -4.11 19.64 15.02
C PRO A 146 -4.10 18.30 15.77
N TYR A 147 -3.61 17.24 15.16
CA TYR A 147 -3.63 15.89 15.73
C TYR A 147 -2.22 15.34 15.84
N GLU A 148 -1.95 14.67 16.94
CA GLU A 148 -0.74 13.89 17.14
C GLU A 148 -0.86 12.52 16.47
N LYS A 149 0.30 11.89 16.23
CA LYS A 149 0.34 10.50 15.78
C LYS A 149 -0.20 9.58 16.87
N ASP A 150 -0.99 8.59 16.48
CA ASP A 150 -1.49 7.55 17.36
C ASP A 150 -0.73 6.24 17.13
N TYR A 151 -0.17 5.69 18.21
CA TYR A 151 0.67 4.50 18.19
C TYR A 151 -0.04 3.29 18.77
N GLY A 152 -0.31 2.30 17.93
CA GLY A 152 -0.67 0.96 18.36
C GLY A 152 0.57 0.12 18.68
N PRO A 153 0.39 -1.15 19.09
CA PRO A 153 1.50 -2.04 19.42
C PRO A 153 2.33 -2.45 18.22
N PHE A 154 1.80 -2.36 17.00
CA PHE A 154 2.42 -2.88 15.78
C PHE A 154 2.45 -1.89 14.63
N TYR A 155 1.55 -0.93 14.61
CA TYR A 155 1.46 0.10 13.58
C TYR A 155 1.04 1.43 14.18
N ARG A 156 1.31 2.50 13.47
CA ARG A 156 0.92 3.86 13.85
C ARG A 156 0.02 4.48 12.80
N TYR A 157 -0.74 5.48 13.23
CA TYR A 157 -1.49 6.37 12.36
C TYR A 157 -0.95 7.79 12.46
N ASP A 158 -0.64 8.39 11.32
CA ASP A 158 -0.24 9.78 11.17
C ASP A 158 -1.35 10.56 10.45
N PRO A 159 -2.17 11.33 11.18
CA PRO A 159 -3.24 12.12 10.58
C PRO A 159 -2.73 13.14 9.56
N ASP A 160 -1.53 13.68 9.76
CA ASP A 160 -0.92 14.65 8.88
C ASP A 160 -0.63 14.10 7.48
N GLN A 161 -0.39 12.80 7.38
CA GLN A 161 -0.13 12.13 6.11
C GLN A 161 -1.38 11.52 5.47
N CYS A 162 -2.49 11.50 6.19
CA CYS A 162 -3.71 10.84 5.75
C CYS A 162 -4.43 11.66 4.66
N ILE A 163 -4.62 11.05 3.51
CA ILE A 163 -5.32 11.63 2.35
C ILE A 163 -6.82 11.35 2.35
N LEU A 164 -7.35 10.66 3.35
CA LEU A 164 -8.78 10.30 3.49
C LEU A 164 -9.30 9.45 2.32
N CYS A 165 -8.48 8.54 1.79
CA CYS A 165 -8.87 7.70 0.65
C CYS A 165 -9.88 6.61 0.98
N GLY A 166 -10.08 6.28 2.27
CA GLY A 166 -11.04 5.27 2.72
C GLY A 166 -10.56 3.81 2.68
N ARG A 167 -9.42 3.48 2.04
CA ARG A 167 -8.97 2.08 1.89
C ARG A 167 -8.88 1.32 3.22
N CYS A 168 -8.38 1.94 4.28
CA CYS A 168 -8.25 1.31 5.59
C CYS A 168 -9.60 1.02 6.23
N VAL A 169 -10.60 1.86 5.98
CA VAL A 169 -11.98 1.68 6.45
C VAL A 169 -12.64 0.53 5.71
N GLU A 170 -12.64 0.53 4.37
CA GLU A 170 -13.17 -0.58 3.56
C GLU A 170 -12.50 -1.91 3.92
N ALA A 171 -11.16 -1.92 4.06
CA ALA A 171 -10.45 -3.13 4.45
C ALA A 171 -10.86 -3.64 5.83
N CYS A 172 -11.14 -2.75 6.78
CA CYS A 172 -11.57 -3.10 8.13
C CYS A 172 -13.03 -3.58 8.16
N GLN A 173 -13.90 -2.95 7.38
CA GLN A 173 -15.33 -3.24 7.37
C GLN A 173 -15.66 -4.44 6.48
N ASP A 174 -15.20 -4.45 5.22
CA ASP A 174 -15.66 -5.41 4.22
C ASP A 174 -14.73 -6.63 4.05
N VAL A 175 -13.43 -6.47 4.32
CA VAL A 175 -12.47 -7.58 4.16
C VAL A 175 -12.26 -8.33 5.47
N GLU A 176 -11.96 -7.62 6.55
CA GLU A 176 -11.68 -8.21 7.86
C GLU A 176 -12.93 -8.33 8.75
N VAL A 177 -14.00 -7.61 8.40
CA VAL A 177 -15.30 -7.59 9.10
C VAL A 177 -15.15 -7.29 10.60
N ASN A 178 -14.21 -6.39 10.93
CA ASN A 178 -13.96 -5.99 12.32
C ASN A 178 -14.64 -4.66 12.69
N GLU A 179 -15.01 -3.85 11.69
CA GLU A 179 -15.80 -2.61 11.79
C GLU A 179 -15.28 -1.55 12.79
N THR A 180 -14.00 -1.63 13.16
CA THR A 180 -13.39 -0.70 14.13
C THR A 180 -13.10 0.67 13.53
N LEU A 181 -12.74 0.73 12.22
CA LEU A 181 -12.33 1.97 11.56
C LEU A 181 -13.48 2.70 10.90
N SER A 182 -13.52 4.01 11.06
CA SER A 182 -14.39 4.92 10.32
C SER A 182 -13.67 6.24 10.02
N ILE A 183 -14.28 7.11 9.22
CA ILE A 183 -13.82 8.49 9.03
C ILE A 183 -14.84 9.41 9.68
N ASP A 184 -14.38 10.22 10.62
CA ASP A 184 -15.19 11.29 11.20
C ASP A 184 -15.13 12.52 10.28
N TRP A 185 -16.17 12.69 9.47
CA TRP A 185 -16.33 13.77 8.49
C TRP A 185 -16.89 15.07 9.10
N ASP A 186 -17.47 15.00 10.30
CA ASP A 186 -18.15 16.12 10.94
C ASP A 186 -17.16 17.10 11.62
N ARG A 187 -15.89 16.73 11.69
CA ARG A 187 -14.84 17.58 12.24
C ARG A 187 -14.37 18.65 11.26
N GLU A 188 -13.89 19.75 11.76
CA GLU A 188 -13.21 20.78 10.96
C GLU A 188 -12.04 20.20 10.16
N HIS A 189 -11.30 19.25 10.77
CA HIS A 189 -10.25 18.47 10.12
C HIS A 189 -10.62 16.98 10.17
N PRO A 190 -11.30 16.42 9.14
CA PRO A 190 -11.67 15.02 9.11
C PRO A 190 -10.46 14.08 9.31
N ARG A 191 -10.66 12.98 10.03
CA ARG A 191 -9.64 11.96 10.26
C ARG A 191 -10.21 10.56 10.38
N VAL A 192 -9.37 9.55 10.22
CA VAL A 192 -9.70 8.17 10.58
C VAL A 192 -9.73 8.05 12.09
N ILE A 193 -10.74 7.37 12.60
CA ILE A 193 -10.94 7.10 14.03
C ILE A 193 -11.15 5.61 14.27
N TRP A 194 -10.85 5.17 15.49
CA TRP A 194 -11.11 3.82 16.00
C TRP A 194 -12.29 3.85 16.94
N ASP A 195 -13.29 2.97 16.72
CA ASP A 195 -14.55 2.91 17.47
C ASP A 195 -15.21 4.32 17.60
N ASN A 196 -15.36 4.82 18.80
CA ASN A 196 -15.89 6.15 19.10
C ASN A 196 -14.77 7.17 19.39
N ASP A 197 -13.68 7.14 18.58
CA ASP A 197 -12.53 8.03 18.71
C ASP A 197 -11.65 7.78 19.95
N VAL A 198 -11.42 6.51 20.25
CA VAL A 198 -10.45 6.10 21.28
C VAL A 198 -9.07 5.83 20.64
N PRO A 199 -7.98 5.87 21.42
CA PRO A 199 -6.65 5.48 20.96
C PRO A 199 -6.62 4.05 20.42
N ILE A 200 -5.73 3.75 19.47
CA ILE A 200 -5.57 2.41 18.87
C ILE A 200 -5.49 1.32 19.94
N ASN A 201 -4.73 1.56 21.00
CA ASN A 201 -4.51 0.60 22.08
C ASN A 201 -5.74 0.35 22.99
N GLU A 202 -6.74 1.23 22.95
CA GLU A 202 -7.96 1.15 23.76
C GLU A 202 -9.17 0.69 22.93
N SER A 203 -8.99 0.54 21.63
CA SER A 203 -10.04 0.18 20.68
C SER A 203 -10.29 -1.33 20.60
N SER A 204 -11.37 -1.69 19.95
CA SER A 204 -11.71 -3.09 19.60
C SER A 204 -10.82 -3.69 18.50
N CYS A 205 -9.77 -2.99 18.08
CA CYS A 205 -8.88 -3.40 17.00
C CYS A 205 -8.19 -4.74 17.29
N VAL A 206 -8.36 -5.71 16.39
CA VAL A 206 -7.73 -7.04 16.49
C VAL A 206 -6.29 -7.09 15.96
N SER A 207 -5.73 -5.94 15.61
CA SER A 207 -4.35 -5.82 15.09
C SER A 207 -4.04 -6.74 13.90
N CYS A 208 -4.98 -6.92 12.98
CA CYS A 208 -4.75 -7.69 11.75
C CYS A 208 -3.73 -7.03 10.81
N GLY A 209 -3.55 -5.71 10.91
CA GLY A 209 -2.60 -4.92 10.12
C GLY A 209 -3.04 -4.66 8.68
N GLN A 210 -4.28 -4.98 8.34
CA GLN A 210 -4.80 -4.79 6.99
C GLN A 210 -4.83 -3.31 6.58
N CYS A 211 -5.19 -2.43 7.51
CA CYS A 211 -5.18 -0.98 7.29
C CYS A 211 -3.79 -0.44 6.87
N ALA A 212 -2.72 -0.95 7.48
CA ALA A 212 -1.35 -0.60 7.08
C ALA A 212 -0.96 -1.23 5.73
N THR A 213 -1.46 -2.44 5.43
CA THR A 213 -1.20 -3.11 4.15
C THR A 213 -1.79 -2.36 2.96
N VAL A 214 -3.00 -1.83 3.09
CA VAL A 214 -3.72 -1.17 1.99
C VAL A 214 -3.53 0.34 1.93
N CYS A 215 -2.84 0.93 2.89
CA CYS A 215 -2.59 2.37 2.89
C CYS A 215 -1.69 2.74 1.70
N PRO A 216 -2.10 3.69 0.83
CA PRO A 216 -1.33 4.07 -0.36
C PRO A 216 -0.15 5.00 -0.03
N CYS A 217 0.02 5.37 1.23
CA CYS A 217 1.03 6.29 1.73
C CYS A 217 1.44 5.93 3.16
N ASN A 218 2.26 6.78 3.77
CA ASN A 218 2.79 6.58 5.11
C ASN A 218 1.85 6.99 6.26
N ALA A 219 0.58 7.19 6.01
CA ALA A 219 -0.37 7.52 7.08
C ALA A 219 -0.57 6.35 8.05
N MET A 220 -0.72 5.13 7.54
CA MET A 220 -0.68 3.89 8.33
C MET A 220 0.62 3.16 8.00
N MET A 221 1.44 2.91 8.99
CA MET A 221 2.75 2.27 8.79
C MET A 221 3.12 1.40 9.98
N GLU A 222 3.78 0.30 9.74
CA GLU A 222 4.31 -0.58 10.78
C GLU A 222 5.37 0.16 11.61
N VAL A 223 5.29 0.05 12.93
CA VAL A 223 6.21 0.75 13.86
C VAL A 223 7.66 0.36 13.59
N ASN A 224 7.92 -0.89 13.22
CA ASN A 224 9.28 -1.37 12.94
C ASN A 224 9.92 -0.74 11.68
N MET A 225 9.13 -0.10 10.83
CA MET A 225 9.68 0.62 9.69
C MET A 225 10.20 2.02 10.08
N GLU A 226 9.63 2.61 11.13
CA GLU A 226 9.96 3.98 11.53
C GLU A 226 11.42 4.06 12.01
N GLY A 227 12.23 4.85 11.30
CA GLY A 227 13.67 4.98 11.52
C GLY A 227 14.53 3.84 10.95
N ASN A 228 13.92 2.75 10.42
CA ASN A 228 14.66 1.56 9.97
C ASN A 228 14.56 1.30 8.45
N ALA A 229 13.47 1.70 7.82
CA ALA A 229 13.21 1.37 6.43
C ALA A 229 13.63 2.46 5.44
N GLY A 230 13.83 3.69 5.91
CA GLY A 230 14.19 4.82 5.08
C GLY A 230 15.63 4.79 4.56
N TYR A 231 15.97 5.78 3.76
CA TYR A 231 17.34 5.96 3.24
C TYR A 231 18.35 6.27 4.35
N LEU A 232 17.90 7.06 5.33
CA LEU A 232 18.70 7.54 6.45
C LEU A 232 18.64 6.57 7.65
N THR A 233 18.62 5.29 7.41
CA THR A 233 18.46 4.24 8.43
C THR A 233 19.50 4.21 9.52
N ASP A 234 20.69 4.76 9.27
CA ASP A 234 21.72 4.91 10.30
C ASP A 234 21.58 6.24 11.06
N THR A 235 20.49 6.97 10.81
CA THR A 235 20.21 8.25 11.48
C THR A 235 19.42 7.98 12.76
N GLU A 236 19.90 8.52 13.87
CA GLU A 236 19.21 8.48 15.15
C GLU A 236 17.74 8.99 14.99
N PRO A 237 16.74 8.32 15.60
CA PRO A 237 15.33 8.69 15.45
C PRO A 237 15.01 10.16 15.73
N GLY A 238 15.72 10.78 16.69
CA GLY A 238 15.59 12.20 16.98
C GLY A 238 16.06 13.12 15.84
N SER A 239 17.09 12.70 15.11
CA SER A 239 17.59 13.44 13.94
C SER A 239 16.62 13.34 12.77
N LEU A 240 16.02 12.18 12.56
CA LEU A 240 14.98 11.97 11.54
C LEU A 240 13.76 12.85 11.84
N ALA A 241 13.28 12.87 13.08
CA ALA A 241 12.18 13.74 13.52
C ALA A 241 12.51 15.23 13.28
N ALA A 242 13.73 15.67 13.61
CA ALA A 242 14.17 17.03 13.37
C ALA A 242 14.23 17.38 11.87
N MET A 243 14.62 16.45 11.02
CA MET A 243 14.60 16.63 9.57
C MET A 243 13.16 16.74 9.04
N ILE A 244 12.25 15.90 9.50
CA ILE A 244 10.82 15.99 9.17
C ILE A 244 10.26 17.35 9.61
N ASP A 245 10.57 17.81 10.82
CA ASP A 245 10.14 19.13 11.32
C ASP A 245 10.74 20.29 10.53
N LEU A 246 11.96 20.15 10.05
CA LEU A 246 12.58 21.12 9.17
C LEU A 246 11.86 21.19 7.83
N THR A 247 11.53 20.02 7.24
CA THR A 247 10.79 19.93 5.99
C THR A 247 9.38 20.49 6.10
N LYS A 248 8.72 20.30 7.25
CA LYS A 248 7.41 20.90 7.53
C LYS A 248 7.42 22.44 7.58
N LYS A 249 8.58 23.04 7.77
CA LYS A 249 8.77 24.50 7.81
C LYS A 249 9.26 25.07 6.48
N ALA A 250 9.58 24.22 5.50
CA ALA A 250 9.98 24.65 4.17
C ALA A 250 8.79 25.31 3.46
N GLU A 251 9.08 26.37 2.70
CA GLU A 251 8.05 27.08 1.95
C GLU A 251 7.65 26.32 0.67
N PRO A 252 6.41 26.49 0.18
CA PRO A 252 6.03 25.97 -1.13
C PRO A 252 6.98 26.46 -2.21
N GLY A 253 7.51 25.56 -3.04
CA GLY A 253 8.49 25.88 -4.07
C GLY A 253 9.95 25.59 -3.72
N ASP A 254 10.25 25.16 -2.50
CA ASP A 254 11.59 24.67 -2.11
C ASP A 254 11.95 23.31 -2.72
N GLY A 255 11.36 22.91 -3.81
CA GLY A 255 11.47 21.73 -4.68
C GLY A 255 12.48 20.62 -4.39
N LEU A 256 13.42 20.88 -3.51
CA LEU A 256 14.49 19.98 -3.07
C LEU A 256 13.98 18.68 -2.44
N LEU A 257 12.81 18.72 -1.81
CA LEU A 257 12.28 17.60 -1.02
C LEU A 257 11.73 16.46 -1.89
N PHE A 258 11.18 16.83 -3.04
CA PHE A 258 10.60 15.85 -3.96
C PHE A 258 11.59 15.45 -5.07
N ALA A 259 12.35 16.40 -5.60
CA ALA A 259 13.29 16.13 -6.68
C ALA A 259 14.40 15.11 -6.34
N VAL A 260 14.76 14.99 -5.06
CA VAL A 260 15.75 14.00 -4.58
C VAL A 260 15.14 12.64 -4.28
N SER A 261 13.80 12.56 -4.15
CA SER A 261 13.13 11.37 -3.64
C SER A 261 13.14 10.18 -4.61
N ASP A 262 13.16 10.40 -5.93
CA ASP A 262 13.11 9.32 -6.92
C ASP A 262 14.36 8.46 -6.88
N SER A 263 15.54 9.07 -6.93
CA SER A 263 16.81 8.37 -6.84
C SER A 263 16.94 7.63 -5.50
N GLU A 264 16.45 8.21 -4.42
CA GLU A 264 16.47 7.60 -3.10
C GLU A 264 15.47 6.46 -2.97
N ALA A 265 14.28 6.58 -3.56
CA ALA A 265 13.29 5.51 -3.59
C ALA A 265 13.82 4.28 -4.34
N GLU A 266 14.48 4.46 -5.47
CA GLU A 266 15.14 3.38 -6.21
C GLU A 266 16.29 2.75 -5.42
N MET A 267 17.14 3.54 -4.77
CA MET A 267 18.21 3.03 -3.91
C MET A 267 17.67 2.22 -2.72
N ARG A 268 16.55 2.61 -2.13
CA ARG A 268 15.89 1.86 -1.06
C ARG A 268 15.34 0.54 -1.57
N LYS A 269 14.67 0.58 -2.71
CA LYS A 269 14.13 -0.61 -3.38
C LYS A 269 15.20 -1.66 -3.64
N GLU A 270 16.40 -1.25 -4.06
CA GLU A 270 17.54 -2.14 -4.29
C GLU A 270 18.10 -2.77 -3.00
N ARG A 271 17.96 -2.10 -1.85
CA ARG A 271 18.44 -2.59 -0.55
C ARG A 271 17.46 -3.53 0.15
N ILE A 272 16.20 -3.52 -0.25
CA ILE A 272 15.16 -4.34 0.35
C ILE A 272 14.96 -5.62 -0.44
N ASN A 273 15.20 -6.75 0.21
CA ASN A 273 14.88 -8.06 -0.36
C ASN A 273 13.45 -8.45 -0.03
N LYS A 274 12.68 -8.83 -1.04
CA LYS A 274 11.32 -9.35 -0.91
C LYS A 274 11.35 -10.85 -1.16
N THR A 275 11.04 -11.65 -0.15
CA THR A 275 11.06 -13.11 -0.24
C THR A 275 9.69 -13.66 0.04
N LYS A 276 9.14 -14.41 -0.92
CA LYS A 276 7.87 -15.10 -0.75
C LYS A 276 8.03 -16.32 0.15
N THR A 277 7.15 -16.45 1.13
CA THR A 277 7.13 -17.57 2.07
C THR A 277 5.71 -17.94 2.49
N VAL A 278 5.59 -19.01 3.26
CA VAL A 278 4.32 -19.47 3.84
C VAL A 278 4.37 -19.25 5.35
N CYS A 279 3.26 -18.78 5.91
CA CYS A 279 3.10 -18.58 7.34
C CYS A 279 3.24 -19.92 8.11
N THR A 280 4.03 -19.91 9.18
CA THR A 280 4.32 -21.12 9.97
C THR A 280 3.40 -21.31 11.16
N TYR A 281 2.43 -20.42 11.43
CA TYR A 281 1.63 -20.44 12.66
C TYR A 281 0.45 -21.40 12.64
N CYS A 282 -0.25 -21.54 11.53
CA CYS A 282 -1.42 -22.41 11.47
C CYS A 282 -1.62 -23.03 10.08
N GLY A 283 -2.59 -23.96 9.98
CA GLY A 283 -2.87 -24.72 8.77
C GLY A 283 -3.59 -23.98 7.64
N VAL A 284 -3.87 -22.68 7.77
CA VAL A 284 -4.47 -21.88 6.69
C VAL A 284 -3.54 -21.79 5.48
N GLY A 285 -2.22 -21.76 5.71
CA GLY A 285 -1.25 -21.73 4.61
C GLY A 285 -1.12 -20.37 3.92
N CYS A 286 -1.32 -19.29 4.66
CA CYS A 286 -1.17 -17.93 4.15
C CYS A 286 0.21 -17.72 3.52
N SER A 287 0.26 -17.14 2.32
CA SER A 287 1.51 -16.75 1.68
C SER A 287 1.81 -15.28 1.94
N PHE A 288 3.07 -15.01 2.25
CA PHE A 288 3.56 -13.67 2.57
C PHE A 288 4.79 -13.30 1.75
N ASP A 289 4.92 -12.01 1.49
CA ASP A 289 6.16 -11.38 1.04
C ASP A 289 6.82 -10.75 2.27
N VAL A 290 7.97 -11.31 2.65
CA VAL A 290 8.78 -10.85 3.78
C VAL A 290 9.81 -9.85 3.25
N TRP A 291 9.78 -8.65 3.77
CA TRP A 291 10.69 -7.56 3.40
C TRP A 291 11.83 -7.50 4.40
N THR A 292 13.03 -7.68 3.90
CA THR A 292 14.24 -7.69 4.73
C THR A 292 15.27 -6.70 4.23
N LYS A 293 16.00 -6.10 5.18
CA LYS A 293 17.18 -5.28 4.97
C LYS A 293 18.22 -5.68 6.01
N ASP A 294 19.48 -5.82 5.60
CA ASP A 294 20.61 -6.15 6.50
C ASP A 294 20.35 -7.37 7.40
N ARG A 295 19.60 -8.36 6.90
CA ARG A 295 19.14 -9.58 7.57
C ARG A 295 18.05 -9.37 8.64
N GLU A 296 17.50 -8.18 8.74
CA GLU A 296 16.38 -7.88 9.60
C GLU A 296 15.06 -7.83 8.83
N ILE A 297 13.99 -8.30 9.44
CA ILE A 297 12.64 -8.20 8.88
C ILE A 297 12.10 -6.81 9.20
N LEU A 298 11.74 -6.06 8.16
CA LEU A 298 11.13 -4.73 8.28
C LEU A 298 9.60 -4.84 8.38
N LYS A 299 9.01 -5.60 7.46
CA LYS A 299 7.56 -5.85 7.43
C LYS A 299 7.23 -7.16 6.73
N VAL A 300 6.02 -7.64 6.98
CA VAL A 300 5.43 -8.79 6.29
C VAL A 300 4.13 -8.35 5.64
N GLN A 301 3.96 -8.65 4.36
CA GLN A 301 2.74 -8.34 3.62
C GLN A 301 2.15 -9.61 3.02
N PRO A 302 0.83 -9.69 2.82
CA PRO A 302 0.23 -10.80 2.09
C PRO A 302 0.73 -10.79 0.64
N SER A 303 1.04 -11.96 0.09
CA SER A 303 1.34 -12.08 -1.34
C SER A 303 0.06 -11.95 -2.15
N HIS A 304 0.05 -11.09 -3.16
CA HIS A 304 -1.12 -10.82 -4.00
C HIS A 304 -1.71 -12.07 -4.67
N ASP A 305 -0.87 -13.02 -5.01
CA ASP A 305 -1.25 -14.27 -5.67
C ASP A 305 -1.55 -15.42 -4.69
N SER A 306 -1.65 -15.14 -3.39
CA SER A 306 -1.96 -16.16 -2.40
C SER A 306 -3.38 -16.71 -2.56
N PRO A 307 -3.56 -18.00 -2.83
CA PRO A 307 -4.89 -18.58 -2.96
C PRO A 307 -5.62 -18.69 -1.62
N ALA A 308 -4.88 -18.75 -0.51
CA ALA A 308 -5.42 -19.01 0.82
C ALA A 308 -5.93 -17.75 1.52
N ASN A 309 -5.18 -16.66 1.46
CA ASN A 309 -5.48 -15.45 2.23
C ASN A 309 -5.67 -14.19 1.39
N LYS A 310 -5.36 -14.23 0.09
CA LYS A 310 -5.41 -13.03 -0.75
C LYS A 310 -4.70 -11.84 -0.06
N ILE A 311 -5.42 -10.78 0.25
CA ILE A 311 -4.88 -9.60 0.96
C ILE A 311 -5.01 -9.71 2.49
N SER A 312 -5.76 -10.67 3.02
CA SER A 312 -6.04 -10.78 4.45
C SER A 312 -4.85 -11.33 5.24
N THR A 313 -4.70 -10.84 6.45
CA THR A 313 -3.70 -11.30 7.42
C THR A 313 -4.32 -11.38 8.82
N CYS A 314 -3.64 -12.07 9.73
CA CYS A 314 -3.96 -11.98 11.16
C CYS A 314 -2.75 -11.42 11.91
N VAL A 315 -2.96 -11.00 13.15
CA VAL A 315 -1.89 -10.45 14.00
C VAL A 315 -0.65 -11.35 14.07
N LYS A 316 -0.83 -12.68 14.14
CA LYS A 316 0.29 -13.62 14.21
C LYS A 316 1.13 -13.61 12.94
N GLY A 317 0.51 -13.79 11.78
CA GLY A 317 1.22 -13.82 10.50
C GLY A 317 1.86 -12.47 10.16
N LYS A 318 1.14 -11.38 10.44
CA LYS A 318 1.58 -10.03 10.10
C LYS A 318 2.71 -9.52 11.01
N PHE A 319 2.65 -9.79 12.33
CA PHE A 319 3.52 -9.10 13.30
C PHE A 319 4.33 -10.00 14.22
N SER A 320 4.02 -11.30 14.34
CA SER A 320 4.70 -12.18 15.33
C SER A 320 6.09 -12.66 14.89
N TRP A 321 6.74 -12.01 13.96
CA TRP A 321 8.08 -12.35 13.47
C TRP A 321 9.21 -11.67 14.26
N GLY A 322 8.89 -10.79 15.24
CA GLY A 322 9.88 -10.10 16.06
C GLY A 322 10.89 -11.02 16.76
N HIS A 323 10.50 -12.28 17.06
CA HIS A 323 11.41 -13.28 17.59
C HIS A 323 12.58 -13.63 16.65
N ILE A 324 12.47 -13.37 15.35
CA ILE A 324 13.52 -13.62 14.36
C ILE A 324 14.63 -12.59 14.48
N ASN A 325 14.25 -11.32 14.72
CA ASN A 325 15.19 -10.20 14.90
C ASN A 325 15.69 -10.07 16.35
N SER A 326 15.21 -10.91 17.28
CA SER A 326 15.54 -10.78 18.70
C SER A 326 16.98 -11.21 19.01
N ASP A 327 17.71 -10.39 19.74
CA ASP A 327 19.04 -10.73 20.26
C ASP A 327 19.02 -11.90 21.24
N GLN A 328 17.84 -12.22 21.80
CA GLN A 328 17.64 -13.38 22.68
C GLN A 328 17.40 -14.69 21.91
N ARG A 329 17.38 -14.63 20.57
CA ARG A 329 17.22 -15.83 19.75
C ARG A 329 18.41 -16.77 19.94
N LEU A 330 18.12 -18.02 20.24
CA LEU A 330 19.17 -19.04 20.32
C LEU A 330 19.77 -19.27 18.93
N THR A 331 21.08 -19.08 18.82
CA THR A 331 21.86 -19.27 17.58
C THR A 331 22.72 -20.53 17.64
N LYS A 332 22.88 -21.12 18.83
CA LYS A 332 23.58 -22.37 19.10
C LYS A 332 22.74 -23.34 19.90
N PRO A 333 22.97 -24.63 19.81
CA PRO A 333 22.35 -25.62 20.70
C PRO A 333 22.70 -25.35 22.15
N LEU A 334 21.78 -25.70 23.05
CA LEU A 334 21.99 -25.64 24.49
C LEU A 334 21.93 -27.04 25.08
N VAL A 335 22.98 -27.42 25.78
CA VAL A 335 23.02 -28.67 26.54
C VAL A 335 23.03 -28.38 28.04
N ARG A 336 22.19 -29.11 28.80
CA ARG A 336 22.16 -28.98 30.27
C ARG A 336 23.29 -29.74 30.90
N LYS A 337 24.23 -29.03 31.57
CA LYS A 337 25.33 -29.61 32.37
C LYS A 337 25.23 -29.09 33.80
N ASN A 338 25.22 -29.95 34.76
CA ASN A 338 25.15 -29.62 36.20
C ASN A 338 23.93 -28.72 36.57
N GLY A 339 22.83 -28.85 35.84
CA GLY A 339 21.59 -28.07 36.08
C GLY A 339 21.49 -26.76 35.29
N GLU A 340 22.55 -26.27 34.67
CA GLU A 340 22.59 -25.06 33.89
C GLU A 340 22.68 -25.35 32.39
N PHE A 341 22.14 -24.45 31.54
CA PHE A 341 22.28 -24.56 30.09
C PHE A 341 23.56 -23.89 29.63
N HIS A 342 24.33 -24.61 28.80
CA HIS A 342 25.56 -24.13 28.16
C HIS A 342 25.41 -24.19 26.65
N GLU A 343 25.88 -23.14 25.97
CA GLU A 343 25.99 -23.15 24.51
C GLU A 343 27.06 -24.17 24.09
N VAL A 344 26.74 -24.99 23.09
CA VAL A 344 27.65 -25.98 22.53
C VAL A 344 27.59 -25.98 21.01
N GLU A 345 28.53 -26.61 20.35
CA GLU A 345 28.46 -26.85 18.90
C GLU A 345 27.52 -28.01 18.59
N TRP A 346 27.07 -28.09 17.36
CA TRP A 346 26.06 -29.09 16.92
C TRP A 346 26.56 -30.54 17.12
N GLU A 347 27.87 -30.80 16.92
CA GLU A 347 28.47 -32.13 17.12
C GLU A 347 28.26 -32.59 18.57
N GLU A 348 28.63 -31.75 19.53
CA GLU A 348 28.46 -32.07 20.96
C GLU A 348 26.97 -32.24 21.34
N ALA A 349 26.06 -31.42 20.76
CA ALA A 349 24.65 -31.55 21.04
C ALA A 349 24.08 -32.88 20.51
N LEU A 350 24.53 -33.32 19.35
CA LEU A 350 24.09 -34.58 18.75
C LEU A 350 24.66 -35.77 19.50
N ASP A 351 25.92 -35.76 19.98
CA ASP A 351 26.54 -36.78 20.78
C ASP A 351 25.79 -37.04 22.11
N VAL A 352 25.15 -35.98 22.65
CA VAL A 352 24.34 -36.12 23.89
C VAL A 352 22.99 -36.80 23.61
N ILE A 353 22.51 -36.76 22.36
CA ILE A 353 21.24 -37.32 21.94
C ILE A 353 21.40 -38.83 21.59
N GLU A 354 22.54 -39.20 20.98
CA GLU A 354 22.88 -40.61 20.70
C GLU A 354 23.10 -41.41 21.97
#